data_c4411330614560ef0999d984c0e06daa
#
_entry.id   c4411330614560ef0999d984c0e06daa
#
_cell.length_a   1.000
_cell.length_b   1.000
_cell.length_c   1.000
_cell.angle_alpha   90.00
_cell.angle_beta   90.00
_cell.angle_gamma   90.00
#
_symmetry.space_group_name_H-M   'P 1'
#
loop_
_entity.id
_entity.type
_entity.pdbx_description
1 polymer ?
#
loop_
_entity_poly.entity_id
_entity_poly.type
_entity_poly.pdbx_seq_one_letter_code
_entity_poly.pdbx_strand_id
1 'polypeptide(L)'
;MFGNARPYKAHGEWTRMVFGEDGAVWLENPISSLYAKSWIKGYKAEGDTIAFDLPQVIYEETYNDKTSYGKLYKMLVEETDKYGTYVKDEKSQTLKYVWKDGKLTLCKDMISGMCTASGGWTGFGESSFEGIHIENNTIKPSENAKVYDGLMLHLNLNGESVQLPVKYAFDGDDVYLGNLSTNLNGYWIKGTMKDNEVTFPSTSFVGIDTTTVCYVYASNALSKKVQAEYSEYDSTYVVNEPLVFTYDPEANTLFTKQNLCIHQSNGVSEPLTTMDIFDYYSHPLISPWVEVPNKPLPPIITSYLPWDYSGVIDSYYGAVEFKLSFYSIDGNYLDPTKLYYSLYIDGEMQTFSPEKYPSLEKEIDLVPYSLDDRRYFEKVNENLRHLVYFTEPKEKIGMEALYVDEVDGRPVTYSSGITEYYFNPTGINNTTLEESKVESITFTDLSGRQILRPGKGVYIRTITMKDGT
;
A
#
# COMPACT_ATOMS: atom_id res chain seq x y z
N MET A 1 -13.16 -29.09 1.15
CA MET A 1 -14.61 -28.92 0.94
C MET A 1 -14.77 -27.55 0.31
N PHE A 2 -14.84 -27.50 -1.02
CA PHE A 2 -14.95 -26.24 -1.74
C PHE A 2 -16.41 -25.80 -1.66
N GLY A 3 -16.64 -24.64 -1.04
CA GLY A 3 -17.97 -24.07 -0.92
C GLY A 3 -18.54 -23.75 -2.29
N ASN A 4 -19.85 -23.73 -2.38
CA ASN A 4 -20.60 -23.37 -3.58
C ASN A 4 -20.32 -21.92 -3.96
N ALA A 5 -19.34 -21.69 -4.83
CA ALA A 5 -19.07 -20.38 -5.36
C ALA A 5 -20.21 -20.01 -6.33
N ARG A 6 -20.89 -18.91 -6.07
CA ARG A 6 -21.76 -18.29 -7.07
C ARG A 6 -20.90 -17.58 -8.10
N PRO A 7 -21.34 -17.48 -9.36
CA PRO A 7 -20.64 -16.68 -10.35
C PRO A 7 -20.42 -15.27 -9.84
N TYR A 8 -19.18 -14.85 -9.85
CA TYR A 8 -18.81 -13.47 -9.55
C TYR A 8 -19.09 -12.62 -10.80
N LYS A 9 -19.70 -11.45 -10.62
CA LYS A 9 -19.95 -10.51 -11.68
C LYS A 9 -18.94 -9.37 -11.60
N ALA A 10 -17.95 -9.41 -12.48
CA ALA A 10 -17.00 -8.32 -12.65
C ALA A 10 -17.58 -7.27 -13.60
N HIS A 11 -17.50 -6.01 -13.23
CA HIS A 11 -17.95 -4.89 -14.06
C HIS A 11 -16.87 -3.83 -14.13
N GLY A 12 -16.57 -3.41 -15.37
CA GLY A 12 -15.66 -2.30 -15.62
C GLY A 12 -14.20 -2.55 -15.23
N GLU A 13 -13.81 -3.83 -15.09
CA GLU A 13 -12.43 -4.20 -14.83
C GLU A 13 -11.50 -3.73 -15.95
N TRP A 14 -10.37 -3.14 -15.57
CA TRP A 14 -9.34 -2.83 -16.55
C TRP A 14 -8.63 -4.12 -16.94
N THR A 15 -8.41 -4.32 -18.23
CA THR A 15 -7.69 -5.47 -18.75
C THR A 15 -6.73 -5.05 -19.85
N ARG A 16 -5.61 -5.71 -19.94
CA ARG A 16 -4.68 -5.51 -21.04
C ARG A 16 -5.00 -6.49 -22.16
N MET A 17 -5.03 -5.94 -23.37
CA MET A 17 -5.14 -6.71 -24.60
C MET A 17 -4.02 -6.32 -25.55
N VAL A 18 -3.52 -7.28 -26.30
CA VAL A 18 -2.56 -7.05 -27.37
C VAL A 18 -3.13 -7.61 -28.68
N PHE A 19 -3.12 -6.80 -29.71
CA PHE A 19 -3.54 -7.17 -31.05
C PHE A 19 -2.29 -7.40 -31.89
N GLY A 20 -2.07 -8.66 -32.33
CA GLY A 20 -0.97 -9.02 -33.20
C GLY A 20 -1.27 -8.72 -34.67
N GLU A 21 -0.21 -8.54 -35.48
CA GLU A 21 -0.32 -8.32 -36.92
C GLU A 21 -0.95 -9.51 -37.68
N ASP A 22 -0.83 -10.72 -37.09
CA ASP A 22 -1.41 -11.97 -37.61
C ASP A 22 -2.90 -12.15 -37.28
N GLY A 23 -3.54 -11.13 -36.67
CA GLY A 23 -4.91 -11.21 -36.18
C GLY A 23 -5.06 -11.93 -34.86
N ALA A 24 -3.98 -12.33 -34.23
CA ALA A 24 -4.00 -12.86 -32.86
C ALA A 24 -4.40 -11.78 -31.88
N VAL A 25 -5.10 -12.19 -30.82
CA VAL A 25 -5.49 -11.32 -29.70
C VAL A 25 -5.04 -11.99 -28.41
N TRP A 26 -4.35 -11.23 -27.57
CA TRP A 26 -3.93 -11.70 -26.27
C TRP A 26 -4.72 -10.95 -25.19
N LEU A 27 -5.29 -11.68 -24.25
CA LEU A 27 -6.02 -11.13 -23.11
C LEU A 27 -5.30 -11.50 -21.82
N GLU A 28 -4.99 -10.49 -21.00
CA GLU A 28 -4.42 -10.68 -19.67
C GLU A 28 -5.53 -10.90 -18.64
N ASN A 29 -5.25 -11.75 -17.65
CA ASN A 29 -6.15 -12.06 -16.52
C ASN A 29 -7.60 -12.35 -16.96
N PRO A 30 -7.85 -13.45 -17.67
CA PRO A 30 -9.17 -13.79 -18.19
C PRO A 30 -10.20 -14.13 -17.10
N ILE A 31 -9.77 -14.26 -15.86
CA ILE A 31 -10.59 -14.33 -14.65
C ILE A 31 -10.19 -13.18 -13.74
N SER A 32 -11.06 -12.20 -13.55
CA SER A 32 -10.76 -10.97 -12.82
C SER A 32 -10.42 -11.21 -11.34
N SER A 33 -10.99 -12.22 -10.73
CA SER A 33 -10.71 -12.62 -9.34
C SER A 33 -9.40 -13.39 -9.16
N LEU A 34 -8.68 -13.70 -10.24
CA LEU A 34 -7.43 -14.44 -10.25
C LEU A 34 -6.30 -13.60 -10.84
N TYR A 35 -5.56 -12.89 -10.01
CA TYR A 35 -4.43 -12.03 -10.41
C TYR A 35 -3.16 -12.84 -10.70
N ALA A 36 -3.19 -13.69 -11.72
CA ALA A 36 -2.11 -14.64 -12.02
C ALA A 36 -1.10 -14.14 -13.07
N LYS A 37 -1.17 -12.88 -13.51
CA LYS A 37 -0.36 -12.34 -14.64
C LYS A 37 -0.38 -13.25 -15.88
N SER A 38 -1.48 -13.92 -16.10
CA SER A 38 -1.63 -14.91 -17.17
C SER A 38 -2.22 -14.29 -18.42
N TRP A 39 -1.83 -14.84 -19.56
CA TRP A 39 -2.32 -14.44 -20.86
C TRP A 39 -2.95 -15.61 -21.58
N ILE A 40 -4.09 -15.36 -22.20
CA ILE A 40 -4.68 -16.31 -23.16
C ILE A 40 -4.60 -15.74 -24.57
N LYS A 41 -4.38 -16.63 -25.53
CA LYS A 41 -4.31 -16.30 -26.95
C LYS A 41 -5.62 -16.64 -27.61
N GLY A 42 -6.18 -15.69 -28.35
CA GLY A 42 -7.36 -15.81 -29.16
C GLY A 42 -7.19 -15.16 -30.52
N TYR A 43 -8.28 -14.88 -31.19
CA TYR A 43 -8.31 -14.31 -32.53
C TYR A 43 -9.58 -13.46 -32.75
N LYS A 44 -9.51 -12.54 -33.70
CA LYS A 44 -10.68 -11.81 -34.18
C LYS A 44 -11.54 -12.78 -34.99
N ALA A 45 -12.79 -12.97 -34.57
CA ALA A 45 -13.80 -13.71 -35.28
C ALA A 45 -14.67 -12.76 -36.13
N GLU A 46 -15.85 -13.19 -36.51
CA GLU A 46 -16.75 -12.39 -37.33
C GLU A 46 -17.30 -11.18 -36.56
N GLY A 47 -17.35 -10.00 -37.19
CA GLY A 47 -17.83 -8.75 -36.64
C GLY A 47 -16.94 -8.27 -35.47
N ASP A 48 -17.59 -7.83 -34.39
CA ASP A 48 -16.91 -7.33 -33.17
C ASP A 48 -16.53 -8.46 -32.19
N THR A 49 -16.51 -9.71 -32.67
CA THR A 49 -16.26 -10.87 -31.81
C THR A 49 -14.79 -11.19 -31.71
N ILE A 50 -14.31 -11.43 -30.48
CA ILE A 50 -13.02 -12.05 -30.19
C ILE A 50 -13.29 -13.43 -29.60
N ALA A 51 -12.59 -14.45 -30.07
CA ALA A 51 -12.75 -15.83 -29.65
C ALA A 51 -11.42 -16.38 -29.09
N PHE A 52 -11.54 -17.20 -28.04
CA PHE A 52 -10.44 -17.90 -27.40
C PHE A 52 -10.73 -19.39 -27.35
N ASP A 53 -9.89 -20.17 -28.00
CA ASP A 53 -9.99 -21.64 -27.96
C ASP A 53 -9.26 -22.17 -26.72
N LEU A 54 -9.97 -22.97 -25.95
CA LEU A 54 -9.56 -23.50 -24.66
C LEU A 54 -9.33 -25.03 -24.73
N PRO A 55 -8.62 -25.65 -23.79
CA PRO A 55 -8.06 -25.03 -22.57
C PRO A 55 -6.71 -24.33 -22.81
N GLN A 56 -6.47 -23.27 -22.02
CA GLN A 56 -5.18 -22.61 -21.94
C GLN A 56 -4.72 -22.51 -20.49
N VAL A 57 -3.41 -22.58 -20.25
CA VAL A 57 -2.84 -22.44 -18.90
C VAL A 57 -2.94 -20.97 -18.47
N ILE A 58 -3.49 -20.72 -17.30
CA ILE A 58 -3.64 -19.39 -16.71
C ILE A 58 -3.06 -19.28 -15.30
N TYR A 59 -2.59 -20.38 -14.74
CA TYR A 59 -1.99 -20.41 -13.42
C TYR A 59 -0.92 -21.49 -13.36
N GLU A 60 0.20 -21.16 -12.74
CA GLU A 60 1.29 -22.09 -12.49
C GLU A 60 1.85 -21.84 -11.10
N GLU A 61 1.99 -22.88 -10.31
CA GLU A 61 2.58 -22.82 -8.98
C GLU A 61 3.57 -23.97 -8.79
N THR A 62 4.76 -23.65 -8.32
CA THR A 62 5.76 -24.66 -7.97
C THR A 62 5.97 -24.69 -6.47
N TYR A 63 5.68 -25.82 -5.85
CA TYR A 63 5.88 -26.06 -4.43
C TYR A 63 6.59 -27.39 -4.22
N ASN A 64 7.69 -27.42 -3.46
CA ASN A 64 8.52 -28.61 -3.23
C ASN A 64 8.86 -29.38 -4.52
N ASP A 65 9.41 -28.69 -5.52
CA ASP A 65 9.80 -29.20 -6.85
C ASP A 65 8.66 -29.86 -7.65
N LYS A 66 7.41 -29.61 -7.26
CA LYS A 66 6.23 -30.06 -8.00
C LYS A 66 5.50 -28.86 -8.56
N THR A 67 5.35 -28.83 -9.89
CA THR A 67 4.60 -27.78 -10.58
C THR A 67 3.16 -28.24 -10.80
N SER A 68 2.23 -27.42 -10.37
CA SER A 68 0.80 -27.56 -10.63
C SER A 68 0.31 -26.47 -11.58
N TYR A 69 -0.64 -26.82 -12.43
CA TYR A 69 -1.20 -25.94 -13.43
C TYR A 69 -2.70 -25.76 -13.25
N GLY A 70 -3.16 -24.51 -13.38
CA GLY A 70 -4.57 -24.17 -13.58
C GLY A 70 -4.81 -23.85 -15.05
N LYS A 71 -5.84 -24.46 -15.63
CA LYS A 71 -6.24 -24.20 -17.03
C LYS A 71 -7.63 -23.59 -17.10
N LEU A 72 -7.77 -22.61 -17.96
CA LEU A 72 -9.06 -22.01 -18.29
C LEU A 72 -9.85 -22.93 -19.21
N TYR A 73 -11.13 -23.10 -18.89
CA TYR A 73 -12.11 -23.84 -19.68
C TYR A 73 -13.37 -23.01 -19.86
N LYS A 74 -14.10 -23.28 -20.93
CA LYS A 74 -15.50 -22.91 -21.02
C LYS A 74 -16.30 -23.88 -20.17
N MET A 75 -17.18 -23.34 -19.32
CA MET A 75 -17.94 -24.10 -18.34
C MET A 75 -19.44 -23.99 -18.62
N LEU A 76 -20.17 -24.93 -18.06
CA LEU A 76 -21.63 -24.94 -17.96
C LEU A 76 -22.04 -25.02 -16.50
N VAL A 77 -23.23 -24.54 -16.19
CA VAL A 77 -23.85 -24.75 -14.88
C VAL A 77 -24.54 -26.09 -14.92
N GLU A 78 -24.16 -26.98 -14.02
CA GLU A 78 -24.93 -28.20 -13.73
C GLU A 78 -25.72 -27.96 -12.44
N GLU A 79 -27.03 -27.92 -12.55
CA GLU A 79 -27.91 -27.77 -11.39
C GLU A 79 -28.05 -29.13 -10.68
N THR A 80 -27.71 -29.16 -9.40
CA THR A 80 -27.99 -30.25 -8.50
C THR A 80 -29.13 -29.86 -7.56
N ASP A 81 -29.77 -30.81 -6.88
CA ASP A 81 -30.96 -30.56 -6.04
C ASP A 81 -30.80 -29.47 -4.95
N LYS A 82 -29.60 -29.06 -4.69
CA LYS A 82 -29.30 -28.01 -3.69
C LYS A 82 -28.41 -26.89 -4.18
N TYR A 83 -27.54 -27.09 -5.18
CA TYR A 83 -26.49 -26.14 -5.56
C TYR A 83 -26.10 -26.31 -7.02
N GLY A 84 -25.87 -25.20 -7.73
CA GLY A 84 -25.21 -25.24 -9.02
C GLY A 84 -23.72 -25.54 -8.86
N THR A 85 -23.18 -26.37 -9.70
CA THR A 85 -21.74 -26.57 -9.87
C THR A 85 -21.33 -26.25 -11.30
N TYR A 86 -20.06 -25.88 -11.50
CA TYR A 86 -19.54 -25.69 -12.84
C TYR A 86 -18.86 -26.95 -13.34
N VAL A 87 -19.25 -27.35 -14.54
CA VAL A 87 -18.67 -28.48 -15.28
C VAL A 87 -18.15 -27.98 -16.63
N LYS A 88 -17.15 -28.66 -17.17
CA LYS A 88 -16.61 -28.32 -18.49
C LYS A 88 -17.65 -28.48 -19.57
N ASP A 89 -17.70 -27.57 -20.52
CA ASP A 89 -18.52 -27.75 -21.73
C ASP A 89 -17.81 -28.74 -22.67
N GLU A 90 -18.20 -30.02 -22.62
CA GLU A 90 -17.62 -31.08 -23.47
C GLU A 90 -17.96 -30.90 -24.96
N LYS A 91 -18.91 -30.03 -25.30
CA LYS A 91 -19.35 -29.84 -26.69
C LYS A 91 -18.57 -28.74 -27.40
N SER A 92 -18.14 -27.73 -26.66
CA SER A 92 -17.43 -26.58 -27.24
C SER A 92 -16.54 -25.92 -26.20
N GLN A 93 -15.27 -25.78 -26.53
CA GLN A 93 -14.29 -25.10 -25.68
C GLN A 93 -13.85 -23.75 -26.27
N THR A 94 -14.74 -23.02 -26.92
CA THR A 94 -14.50 -21.66 -27.43
C THR A 94 -15.26 -20.64 -26.59
N LEU A 95 -14.54 -19.75 -25.89
CA LEU A 95 -15.11 -18.56 -25.27
C LEU A 95 -15.17 -17.42 -26.27
N LYS A 96 -16.26 -16.64 -26.24
CA LYS A 96 -16.46 -15.48 -27.10
C LYS A 96 -16.75 -14.24 -26.30
N TYR A 97 -16.17 -13.15 -26.75
CA TYR A 97 -16.37 -11.80 -26.21
C TYR A 97 -16.76 -10.87 -27.33
N VAL A 98 -17.51 -9.84 -27.01
CA VAL A 98 -17.75 -8.69 -27.89
C VAL A 98 -16.75 -7.60 -27.54
N TRP A 99 -16.03 -7.11 -28.56
CA TRP A 99 -15.12 -5.97 -28.46
C TRP A 99 -15.72 -4.78 -29.15
N LYS A 100 -16.12 -3.78 -28.36
CA LYS A 100 -16.76 -2.58 -28.89
C LYS A 100 -16.40 -1.37 -28.02
N ASP A 101 -16.05 -0.26 -28.70
CA ASP A 101 -15.77 1.04 -28.07
C ASP A 101 -14.73 0.94 -26.92
N GLY A 102 -13.65 0.16 -27.13
CA GLY A 102 -12.60 -0.07 -26.11
C GLY A 102 -13.03 -0.98 -24.95
N LYS A 103 -14.18 -1.62 -25.05
CA LYS A 103 -14.73 -2.50 -24.01
C LYS A 103 -14.85 -3.93 -24.51
N LEU A 104 -14.38 -4.86 -23.66
CA LEU A 104 -14.50 -6.30 -23.89
C LEU A 104 -15.59 -6.85 -22.97
N THR A 105 -16.61 -7.50 -23.55
CA THR A 105 -17.73 -8.07 -22.80
C THR A 105 -17.89 -9.54 -23.12
N LEU A 106 -17.91 -10.40 -22.10
CA LEU A 106 -18.17 -11.82 -22.26
C LEU A 106 -19.57 -12.01 -22.86
N CYS A 107 -19.67 -12.82 -23.93
CA CYS A 107 -20.95 -13.09 -24.57
C CYS A 107 -21.93 -13.74 -23.58
N LYS A 108 -23.20 -13.41 -23.74
CA LYS A 108 -24.29 -13.97 -22.93
C LYS A 108 -24.26 -15.49 -22.92
N ASP A 109 -24.59 -16.06 -21.78
CA ASP A 109 -24.65 -17.51 -21.51
C ASP A 109 -23.30 -18.24 -21.66
N MET A 110 -22.19 -17.52 -21.65
CA MET A 110 -20.85 -18.09 -21.55
C MET A 110 -20.32 -17.97 -20.14
N ILE A 111 -19.59 -18.97 -19.72
CA ILE A 111 -18.95 -19.07 -18.42
C ILE A 111 -17.53 -19.53 -18.63
N SER A 112 -16.58 -18.83 -18.01
CA SER A 112 -15.19 -19.27 -17.90
C SER A 112 -14.94 -19.87 -16.53
N GLY A 113 -14.04 -20.84 -16.41
CA GLY A 113 -13.65 -21.40 -15.14
C GLY A 113 -12.27 -22.03 -15.18
N MET A 114 -11.54 -21.94 -14.08
CA MET A 114 -10.25 -22.59 -13.92
C MET A 114 -10.41 -23.99 -13.34
N CYS A 115 -9.79 -24.97 -13.99
CA CYS A 115 -9.69 -26.32 -13.47
C CYS A 115 -8.23 -26.69 -13.18
N THR A 116 -8.03 -27.57 -12.20
CA THR A 116 -6.73 -28.17 -11.89
C THR A 116 -6.24 -29.05 -13.06
N ALA A 117 -4.99 -29.48 -13.01
CA ALA A 117 -4.42 -30.44 -13.98
C ALA A 117 -5.19 -31.76 -14.02
N SER A 118 -5.77 -32.20 -12.90
CA SER A 118 -6.64 -33.37 -12.81
C SER A 118 -8.05 -33.13 -13.33
N GLY A 119 -8.41 -31.92 -13.65
CA GLY A 119 -9.67 -31.56 -14.27
C GLY A 119 -10.78 -31.08 -13.30
N GLY A 120 -10.53 -31.05 -11.99
CA GLY A 120 -11.47 -30.54 -11.02
C GLY A 120 -11.57 -29.02 -11.07
N TRP A 121 -12.78 -28.46 -10.94
CA TRP A 121 -12.99 -27.01 -10.83
C TRP A 121 -12.41 -26.46 -9.53
N THR A 122 -11.71 -25.31 -9.62
CA THR A 122 -10.98 -24.70 -8.50
C THR A 122 -11.81 -23.73 -7.67
N GLY A 123 -13.00 -23.36 -8.12
CA GLY A 123 -13.82 -22.31 -7.54
C GLY A 123 -13.68 -20.94 -8.24
N PHE A 124 -12.66 -20.77 -9.09
CA PHE A 124 -12.48 -19.53 -9.87
C PHE A 124 -13.21 -19.64 -11.21
N GLY A 125 -14.06 -18.65 -11.50
CA GLY A 125 -14.78 -18.59 -12.76
C GLY A 125 -15.67 -17.36 -12.85
N GLU A 126 -16.06 -17.03 -14.08
CA GLU A 126 -16.89 -15.86 -14.39
C GLU A 126 -18.01 -16.21 -15.35
N SER A 127 -19.20 -15.69 -15.07
CA SER A 127 -20.36 -15.76 -15.97
C SER A 127 -20.66 -14.40 -16.62
N SER A 128 -19.95 -13.35 -16.23
CA SER A 128 -20.12 -12.00 -16.77
C SER A 128 -18.79 -11.28 -16.58
N PHE A 129 -18.18 -10.88 -17.67
CA PHE A 129 -16.94 -10.12 -17.68
C PHE A 129 -17.13 -8.86 -18.54
N GLU A 130 -16.78 -7.73 -17.99
CA GLU A 130 -16.70 -6.46 -18.72
C GLU A 130 -15.32 -5.87 -18.43
N GLY A 131 -14.40 -5.95 -19.38
CA GLY A 131 -13.06 -5.39 -19.28
C GLY A 131 -12.93 -4.13 -20.12
N ILE A 132 -12.20 -3.14 -19.61
CA ILE A 132 -11.81 -1.95 -20.35
C ILE A 132 -10.37 -2.15 -20.78
N HIS A 133 -10.12 -2.07 -22.09
CA HIS A 133 -8.78 -2.20 -22.62
C HIS A 133 -7.91 -1.02 -22.23
N ILE A 134 -6.74 -1.30 -21.71
CA ILE A 134 -5.67 -0.34 -21.60
C ILE A 134 -4.44 -0.89 -22.34
N GLU A 135 -4.02 -0.16 -23.37
CA GLU A 135 -2.66 -0.30 -23.87
C GLU A 135 -1.77 0.37 -22.86
N ASN A 136 -0.82 -0.27 -22.28
CA ASN A 136 0.15 0.25 -21.32
C ASN A 136 -0.12 1.69 -20.82
N ASN A 137 -0.24 1.96 -19.56
CA ASN A 137 -0.39 3.36 -19.13
C ASN A 137 0.86 4.15 -19.59
N THR A 138 0.75 4.75 -20.77
CA THR A 138 1.75 5.64 -21.37
C THR A 138 1.44 7.10 -21.09
N ILE A 139 0.46 7.37 -20.22
CA ILE A 139 0.13 8.74 -19.81
C ILE A 139 1.36 9.33 -19.14
N LYS A 140 1.91 10.36 -19.76
CA LYS A 140 3.00 11.18 -19.24
C LYS A 140 2.94 12.57 -19.85
N PRO A 141 3.41 13.58 -19.14
CA PRO A 141 3.61 14.91 -19.72
C PRO A 141 4.55 14.83 -20.92
N SER A 142 4.38 15.72 -21.90
CA SER A 142 5.34 15.83 -23.00
C SER A 142 6.71 16.36 -22.49
N GLU A 143 7.74 16.24 -23.32
CA GLU A 143 9.07 16.77 -23.00
C GLU A 143 9.08 18.30 -22.82
N ASN A 144 8.08 19.00 -23.37
CA ASN A 144 7.93 20.44 -23.25
C ASN A 144 7.05 20.86 -22.08
N ALA A 145 6.45 19.92 -21.37
CA ALA A 145 5.58 20.21 -20.22
C ALA A 145 6.38 20.82 -19.07
N LYS A 146 5.75 21.74 -18.37
CA LYS A 146 6.32 22.32 -17.16
C LYS A 146 5.97 21.41 -15.97
N VAL A 147 6.95 20.64 -15.52
CA VAL A 147 6.83 19.70 -14.41
C VAL A 147 7.31 20.36 -13.12
N TYR A 148 6.56 20.14 -12.05
CA TYR A 148 6.86 20.63 -10.71
C TYR A 148 6.93 19.47 -9.72
N ASP A 149 7.87 19.54 -8.79
CA ASP A 149 7.80 18.81 -7.54
C ASP A 149 6.82 19.52 -6.61
N GLY A 150 5.92 18.76 -6.01
CA GLY A 150 4.86 19.28 -5.17
C GLY A 150 4.73 18.54 -3.85
N LEU A 151 4.11 19.20 -2.89
CA LEU A 151 3.57 18.57 -1.69
C LEU A 151 2.05 18.61 -1.74
N MET A 152 1.42 17.47 -1.52
CA MET A 152 -0.01 17.35 -1.36
C MET A 152 -0.35 17.27 0.13
N LEU A 153 -0.95 18.34 0.66
CA LEU A 153 -1.52 18.37 2.00
C LEU A 153 -2.95 17.81 1.94
N HIS A 154 -3.28 16.86 2.78
CA HIS A 154 -4.60 16.24 2.82
C HIS A 154 -4.93 15.74 4.24
N LEU A 155 -6.17 15.32 4.46
CA LEU A 155 -6.54 14.51 5.61
C LEU A 155 -6.58 13.03 5.20
N ASN A 156 -6.04 12.16 6.02
CA ASN A 156 -6.19 10.72 5.86
C ASN A 156 -7.58 10.23 6.36
N LEU A 157 -7.86 8.94 6.26
CA LEU A 157 -9.12 8.35 6.73
C LEU A 157 -9.39 8.58 8.23
N ASN A 158 -8.37 8.80 9.04
CA ASN A 158 -8.48 9.08 10.47
C ASN A 158 -8.68 10.58 10.76
N GLY A 159 -8.69 11.44 9.72
CA GLY A 159 -8.81 12.90 9.86
C GLY A 159 -7.50 13.60 10.27
N GLU A 160 -6.36 12.91 10.20
CA GLU A 160 -5.05 13.48 10.47
C GLU A 160 -4.52 14.22 9.25
N SER A 161 -3.88 15.37 9.48
CA SER A 161 -3.23 16.13 8.42
C SER A 161 -1.91 15.49 8.05
N VAL A 162 -1.76 15.11 6.78
CA VAL A 162 -0.59 14.43 6.24
C VAL A 162 -0.11 15.15 4.99
N GLN A 163 1.18 15.08 4.72
CA GLN A 163 1.78 15.57 3.47
C GLN A 163 2.39 14.40 2.69
N LEU A 164 2.21 14.45 1.36
CA LEU A 164 2.77 13.48 0.43
C LEU A 164 3.52 14.20 -0.68
N PRO A 165 4.77 13.83 -1.00
CA PRO A 165 5.45 14.31 -2.20
C PRO A 165 4.73 13.80 -3.45
N VAL A 166 4.37 14.71 -4.33
CA VAL A 166 3.71 14.42 -5.60
C VAL A 166 4.42 15.15 -6.73
N LYS A 167 4.08 14.80 -7.96
CA LYS A 167 4.45 15.59 -9.12
C LYS A 167 3.20 16.12 -9.81
N TYR A 168 3.28 17.33 -10.34
CA TYR A 168 2.22 17.84 -11.21
C TYR A 168 2.84 18.58 -12.40
N ALA A 169 2.11 18.61 -13.51
CA ALA A 169 2.63 19.21 -14.73
C ALA A 169 1.52 19.87 -15.54
N PHE A 170 1.91 20.89 -16.30
CA PHE A 170 1.04 21.59 -17.26
C PHE A 170 1.64 21.48 -18.66
N ASP A 171 0.78 21.12 -19.63
CA ASP A 171 1.11 20.96 -21.03
C ASP A 171 -0.02 21.52 -21.90
N GLY A 172 -0.01 22.82 -22.12
CA GLY A 172 -1.16 23.55 -22.68
C GLY A 172 -2.37 23.46 -21.72
N ASP A 173 -3.48 22.95 -22.22
CA ASP A 173 -4.69 22.71 -21.40
C ASP A 173 -4.66 21.38 -20.64
N ASP A 174 -3.68 20.53 -20.93
CA ASP A 174 -3.52 19.26 -20.24
C ASP A 174 -2.82 19.46 -18.89
N VAL A 175 -3.37 18.83 -17.84
CA VAL A 175 -2.79 18.83 -16.49
C VAL A 175 -2.57 17.41 -16.04
N TYR A 176 -1.44 17.15 -15.44
CA TYR A 176 -1.03 15.82 -15.01
C TYR A 176 -0.75 15.80 -13.52
N LEU A 177 -1.18 14.74 -12.83
CA LEU A 177 -0.77 14.43 -11.47
C LEU A 177 -0.04 13.09 -11.45
N GLY A 178 1.12 13.05 -10.79
CA GLY A 178 1.97 11.87 -10.69
C GLY A 178 2.42 11.59 -9.27
N ASN A 179 2.93 10.38 -9.05
CA ASN A 179 3.36 9.89 -7.74
C ASN A 179 2.24 9.96 -6.67
N LEU A 180 1.02 9.60 -7.08
CA LEU A 180 -0.16 9.63 -6.21
C LEU A 180 -0.24 8.44 -5.23
N SER A 181 0.73 7.56 -5.24
CA SER A 181 0.83 6.47 -4.28
C SER A 181 2.29 6.19 -3.97
N THR A 182 2.60 5.93 -2.72
CA THR A 182 3.96 5.58 -2.28
C THR A 182 4.46 4.27 -2.89
N ASN A 183 3.55 3.40 -3.30
CA ASN A 183 3.86 2.09 -3.88
C ASN A 183 3.95 2.09 -5.41
N LEU A 184 3.55 3.18 -6.08
CA LEU A 184 3.43 3.29 -7.54
C LEU A 184 4.08 4.58 -8.04
N ASN A 185 5.39 4.54 -8.20
CA ASN A 185 6.15 5.67 -8.74
C ASN A 185 6.16 5.68 -10.28
N GLY A 186 6.20 6.87 -10.86
CA GLY A 186 6.37 7.07 -12.31
C GLY A 186 5.09 7.01 -13.13
N TYR A 187 3.93 6.78 -12.53
CA TYR A 187 2.64 6.83 -13.20
C TYR A 187 1.99 8.21 -13.09
N TRP A 188 1.22 8.55 -14.10
CA TRP A 188 0.52 9.83 -14.19
C TRP A 188 -0.96 9.61 -14.50
N ILE A 189 -1.80 10.48 -13.96
CA ILE A 189 -3.18 10.66 -14.45
C ILE A 189 -3.28 12.00 -15.18
N LYS A 190 -4.18 12.09 -16.12
CA LYS A 190 -4.36 13.26 -16.99
C LYS A 190 -5.75 13.86 -16.79
N GLY A 191 -5.79 15.16 -16.61
CA GLY A 191 -6.97 16.00 -16.63
C GLY A 191 -6.86 17.11 -17.68
N THR A 192 -7.88 17.94 -17.76
CA THR A 192 -7.93 19.09 -18.68
C THR A 192 -8.30 20.34 -17.89
N MET A 193 -7.59 21.44 -18.14
CA MET A 193 -7.82 22.73 -17.51
C MET A 193 -8.68 23.64 -18.42
N LYS A 194 -9.68 24.26 -17.82
CA LYS A 194 -10.46 25.30 -18.45
C LYS A 194 -10.85 26.35 -17.39
N ASP A 195 -10.58 27.63 -17.65
CA ASP A 195 -10.95 28.74 -16.76
C ASP A 195 -10.49 28.51 -15.29
N ASN A 196 -9.26 28.04 -15.10
CA ASN A 196 -8.67 27.67 -13.79
C ASN A 196 -9.38 26.49 -13.09
N GLU A 197 -10.24 25.78 -13.76
CA GLU A 197 -10.79 24.52 -13.28
C GLU A 197 -10.11 23.34 -14.00
N VAL A 198 -9.55 22.40 -13.23
CA VAL A 198 -8.88 21.21 -13.75
C VAL A 198 -9.77 20.01 -13.47
N THR A 199 -10.23 19.36 -14.54
CA THR A 199 -11.12 18.21 -14.47
C THR A 199 -10.40 16.93 -14.84
N PHE A 200 -10.34 15.98 -13.91
CA PHE A 200 -9.88 14.61 -14.14
C PHE A 200 -11.08 13.68 -14.31
N PRO A 201 -10.95 12.57 -15.06
CA PRO A 201 -11.98 11.53 -15.11
C PRO A 201 -12.40 11.07 -13.70
N SER A 202 -13.64 10.61 -13.55
CA SER A 202 -14.14 10.06 -12.27
C SER A 202 -13.28 8.89 -11.76
N THR A 203 -12.68 8.14 -12.69
CA THR A 203 -11.75 7.05 -12.45
C THR A 203 -10.66 7.07 -13.50
N SER A 204 -9.41 7.04 -13.07
CA SER A 204 -8.22 6.99 -13.93
C SER A 204 -7.38 5.78 -13.56
N PHE A 205 -6.90 5.03 -14.55
CA PHE A 205 -5.95 3.97 -14.31
C PHE A 205 -4.57 4.57 -13.94
N VAL A 206 -4.04 4.18 -12.79
CA VAL A 206 -2.74 4.63 -12.30
C VAL A 206 -1.63 3.70 -12.73
N GLY A 207 -1.80 2.38 -12.53
CA GLY A 207 -0.77 1.41 -12.82
C GLY A 207 -1.10 0.01 -12.31
N ILE A 208 -0.07 -0.83 -12.23
CA ILE A 208 -0.17 -2.19 -11.70
C ILE A 208 0.75 -2.28 -10.49
N ASP A 209 0.20 -2.60 -9.34
CA ASP A 209 1.01 -3.01 -8.19
C ASP A 209 1.59 -4.40 -8.49
N THR A 210 2.90 -4.46 -8.66
CA THR A 210 3.58 -5.71 -8.99
C THR A 210 3.74 -6.64 -7.78
N THR A 211 3.51 -6.15 -6.58
CA THR A 211 3.59 -6.92 -5.33
C THR A 211 2.33 -7.73 -5.10
N THR A 212 1.18 -7.07 -5.21
CA THR A 212 -0.14 -7.72 -5.07
C THR A 212 -0.72 -8.17 -6.41
N VAL A 213 -0.07 -7.78 -7.52
CA VAL A 213 -0.50 -8.09 -8.89
C VAL A 213 -1.92 -7.61 -9.19
N CYS A 214 -2.25 -6.40 -8.73
CA CYS A 214 -3.56 -5.81 -8.97
C CYS A 214 -3.46 -4.53 -9.81
N TYR A 215 -4.56 -4.21 -10.49
CA TYR A 215 -4.72 -2.93 -11.18
C TYR A 215 -5.10 -1.86 -10.16
N VAL A 216 -4.47 -0.69 -10.26
CA VAL A 216 -4.66 0.42 -9.34
C VAL A 216 -5.27 1.60 -10.06
N TYR A 217 -6.26 2.21 -9.42
CA TYR A 217 -7.04 3.33 -9.95
C TYR A 217 -6.96 4.51 -9.00
N ALA A 218 -7.04 5.71 -9.58
CA ALA A 218 -7.28 6.96 -8.88
C ALA A 218 -8.72 7.41 -9.18
N SER A 219 -9.52 7.59 -8.15
CA SER A 219 -10.94 7.91 -8.33
C SER A 219 -11.41 9.01 -7.39
N ASN A 220 -12.41 9.76 -7.86
CA ASN A 220 -13.22 10.56 -6.96
C ASN A 220 -13.98 9.63 -6.00
N ALA A 221 -13.91 9.91 -4.70
CA ALA A 221 -14.47 9.04 -3.67
C ALA A 221 -15.29 9.81 -2.63
N LEU A 222 -16.21 9.11 -2.00
CA LEU A 222 -17.05 9.64 -0.93
C LEU A 222 -17.05 8.66 0.23
N SER A 223 -16.66 9.14 1.42
CA SER A 223 -16.84 8.38 2.65
C SER A 223 -18.20 8.69 3.27
N LYS A 224 -18.92 7.66 3.67
CA LYS A 224 -20.24 7.74 4.34
C LYS A 224 -20.25 6.85 5.56
N LYS A 225 -20.90 7.34 6.60
CA LYS A 225 -21.23 6.53 7.77
C LYS A 225 -22.34 5.54 7.42
N VAL A 226 -22.09 4.29 7.71
CA VAL A 226 -23.03 3.19 7.52
C VAL A 226 -23.38 2.61 8.88
N GLN A 227 -24.70 2.55 9.16
CA GLN A 227 -25.19 1.94 10.38
C GLN A 227 -25.30 0.43 10.20
N ALA A 228 -24.54 -0.32 10.96
CA ALA A 228 -24.73 -1.76 11.14
C ALA A 228 -25.60 -2.05 12.37
N GLU A 229 -26.00 -3.30 12.54
CA GLU A 229 -26.92 -3.70 13.63
C GLU A 229 -26.41 -3.32 15.04
N TYR A 230 -25.09 -3.30 15.23
CA TYR A 230 -24.46 -3.03 16.55
C TYR A 230 -23.37 -1.97 16.51
N SER A 231 -23.09 -1.34 15.36
CA SER A 231 -22.01 -0.38 15.21
C SER A 231 -22.24 0.59 14.06
N GLU A 232 -21.57 1.72 14.10
CA GLU A 232 -21.45 2.66 12.98
C GLU A 232 -20.02 2.58 12.46
N TYR A 233 -19.84 2.54 11.14
CA TYR A 233 -18.51 2.53 10.51
C TYR A 233 -18.51 3.39 9.24
N ASP A 234 -17.34 3.90 8.89
CA ASP A 234 -17.17 4.65 7.65
C ASP A 234 -16.96 3.68 6.47
N SER A 235 -17.68 3.92 5.40
CA SER A 235 -17.54 3.21 4.13
C SER A 235 -17.20 4.17 3.01
N THR A 236 -16.21 3.81 2.21
CA THR A 236 -15.75 4.59 1.06
C THR A 236 -16.33 4.03 -0.22
N TYR A 237 -16.84 4.90 -1.06
CA TYR A 237 -17.46 4.58 -2.35
C TYR A 237 -16.77 5.37 -3.45
N VAL A 238 -16.49 4.73 -4.57
CA VAL A 238 -16.11 5.42 -5.80
C VAL A 238 -17.34 6.17 -6.34
N VAL A 239 -17.15 7.42 -6.73
CA VAL A 239 -18.21 8.28 -7.27
C VAL A 239 -18.01 8.45 -8.77
N ASN A 240 -19.08 8.25 -9.54
CA ASN A 240 -19.03 8.39 -11.01
C ASN A 240 -19.19 9.87 -11.46
N GLU A 241 -18.50 10.76 -10.76
CA GLU A 241 -18.41 12.19 -11.08
C GLU A 241 -16.94 12.56 -11.26
N PRO A 242 -16.61 13.46 -12.20
CA PRO A 242 -15.25 13.92 -12.39
C PRO A 242 -14.64 14.45 -11.09
N LEU A 243 -13.33 14.26 -10.93
CA LEU A 243 -12.54 14.88 -9.87
C LEU A 243 -12.11 16.27 -10.35
N VAL A 244 -12.55 17.31 -9.65
CA VAL A 244 -12.36 18.70 -10.07
C VAL A 244 -11.48 19.45 -9.07
N PHE A 245 -10.41 20.06 -9.58
CA PHE A 245 -9.53 20.95 -8.82
C PHE A 245 -9.70 22.39 -9.31
N THR A 246 -9.58 23.34 -8.38
CA THR A 246 -9.39 24.74 -8.70
C THR A 246 -7.88 25.02 -8.73
N TYR A 247 -7.40 25.64 -9.80
CA TYR A 247 -6.03 26.10 -9.96
C TYR A 247 -5.90 27.57 -9.59
N ASP A 248 -4.95 27.88 -8.71
CA ASP A 248 -4.52 29.24 -8.42
C ASP A 248 -3.19 29.51 -9.13
N PRO A 249 -3.18 30.33 -10.20
CA PRO A 249 -1.96 30.60 -10.96
C PRO A 249 -0.95 31.50 -10.22
N GLU A 250 -1.39 32.29 -9.23
CA GLU A 250 -0.49 33.14 -8.45
C GLU A 250 0.32 32.32 -7.43
N ALA A 251 -0.38 31.43 -6.73
CA ALA A 251 0.25 30.52 -5.77
C ALA A 251 0.80 29.23 -6.42
N ASN A 252 0.44 28.97 -7.68
CA ASN A 252 0.72 27.72 -8.39
C ASN A 252 0.21 26.48 -7.64
N THR A 253 -1.02 26.55 -7.11
CA THR A 253 -1.64 25.50 -6.31
C THR A 253 -2.86 24.89 -6.97
N LEU A 254 -3.11 23.62 -6.69
CA LEU A 254 -4.31 22.87 -7.07
C LEU A 254 -5.05 22.43 -5.81
N PHE A 255 -6.32 22.79 -5.70
CA PHE A 255 -7.13 22.46 -4.53
C PHE A 255 -8.48 21.86 -4.95
N THR A 256 -8.95 20.85 -4.22
CA THR A 256 -10.30 20.32 -4.37
C THR A 256 -10.99 20.13 -3.03
N LYS A 257 -12.33 20.23 -3.02
CA LYS A 257 -13.20 19.84 -1.89
C LYS A 257 -13.69 18.39 -2.01
N GLN A 258 -13.31 17.70 -3.05
CA GLN A 258 -13.60 16.28 -3.25
C GLN A 258 -12.49 15.44 -2.62
N ASN A 259 -12.68 14.13 -2.58
CA ASN A 259 -11.66 13.22 -2.09
C ASN A 259 -11.10 12.42 -3.25
N LEU A 260 -9.80 12.18 -3.21
CA LEU A 260 -9.08 11.33 -4.15
C LEU A 260 -8.74 10.01 -3.43
N CYS A 261 -9.16 8.89 -4.00
CA CYS A 261 -8.86 7.56 -3.47
C CYS A 261 -8.02 6.77 -4.46
N ILE A 262 -6.95 6.18 -4.00
CA ILE A 262 -6.13 5.22 -4.74
C ILE A 262 -6.53 3.82 -4.28
N HIS A 263 -7.02 3.00 -5.21
CA HIS A 263 -7.63 1.72 -4.86
C HIS A 263 -7.44 0.66 -5.94
N GLN A 264 -7.62 -0.60 -5.58
CA GLN A 264 -7.50 -1.73 -6.49
C GLN A 264 -8.82 -2.22 -7.09
N SER A 265 -9.95 -1.74 -6.58
CA SER A 265 -11.28 -2.15 -7.05
C SER A 265 -11.94 -1.05 -7.85
N ASN A 266 -12.66 -1.41 -8.90
CA ASN A 266 -13.48 -0.49 -9.68
C ASN A 266 -14.96 -0.46 -9.28
N GLY A 267 -15.28 -0.96 -8.10
CA GLY A 267 -16.64 -1.08 -7.55
C GLY A 267 -17.37 0.25 -7.41
N VAL A 268 -17.94 0.77 -8.51
CA VAL A 268 -18.68 2.04 -8.52
C VAL A 268 -19.94 2.00 -7.66
N SER A 269 -20.47 0.82 -7.36
CA SER A 269 -21.72 0.63 -6.61
C SER A 269 -21.55 -0.06 -5.25
N GLU A 270 -20.39 -0.58 -4.95
CA GLU A 270 -20.10 -1.28 -3.69
C GLU A 270 -19.07 -0.50 -2.88
N PRO A 271 -19.17 -0.54 -1.54
CA PRO A 271 -18.16 0.11 -0.72
C PRO A 271 -16.80 -0.58 -0.92
N LEU A 272 -15.76 0.23 -1.03
CA LEU A 272 -14.39 -0.26 -0.98
C LEU A 272 -14.11 -0.82 0.41
N THR A 273 -13.50 -1.98 0.47
CA THR A 273 -12.97 -2.51 1.73
C THR A 273 -11.65 -1.84 2.09
N THR A 274 -11.21 -1.95 3.33
CA THR A 274 -9.89 -1.45 3.75
C THR A 274 -8.74 -2.12 3.00
N MET A 275 -8.96 -3.33 2.45
CA MET A 275 -7.97 -4.04 1.63
C MET A 275 -7.92 -3.53 0.19
N ASP A 276 -8.99 -2.87 -0.27
CA ASP A 276 -9.04 -2.28 -1.60
C ASP A 276 -8.41 -0.89 -1.67
N ILE A 277 -8.29 -0.20 -0.53
CA ILE A 277 -7.79 1.17 -0.46
C ILE A 277 -6.28 1.15 -0.18
N PHE A 278 -5.51 1.70 -1.11
CA PHE A 278 -4.08 1.96 -0.92
C PHE A 278 -3.85 3.29 -0.20
N ASP A 279 -4.48 4.35 -0.71
CA ASP A 279 -4.35 5.70 -0.17
C ASP A 279 -5.68 6.44 -0.28
N TYR A 280 -5.95 7.33 0.68
CA TYR A 280 -7.14 8.19 0.69
C TYR A 280 -6.76 9.61 1.05
N TYR A 281 -7.10 10.55 0.19
CA TYR A 281 -6.74 11.95 0.30
C TYR A 281 -7.99 12.80 0.38
N SER A 282 -8.34 13.26 1.58
CA SER A 282 -9.49 14.14 1.78
C SER A 282 -9.10 15.60 1.54
N HIS A 283 -9.84 16.26 0.65
CA HIS A 283 -9.66 17.67 0.30
C HIS A 283 -8.20 18.04 -0.04
N PRO A 284 -7.54 17.32 -0.97
CA PRO A 284 -6.13 17.54 -1.23
C PRO A 284 -5.86 18.97 -1.77
N LEU A 285 -4.81 19.57 -1.22
CA LEU A 285 -4.17 20.79 -1.68
C LEU A 285 -2.76 20.47 -2.15
N ILE A 286 -2.46 20.68 -3.41
CA ILE A 286 -1.12 20.49 -3.98
C ILE A 286 -0.47 21.86 -4.15
N SER A 287 0.74 22.00 -3.62
CA SER A 287 1.55 23.23 -3.71
C SER A 287 2.97 22.90 -4.19
N PRO A 288 3.70 23.87 -4.75
CA PRO A 288 5.12 23.67 -5.04
C PRO A 288 5.88 23.24 -3.78
N TRP A 289 6.76 22.27 -3.94
CA TRP A 289 7.61 21.81 -2.85
C TRP A 289 9.03 22.35 -3.02
N VAL A 290 9.50 22.99 -1.96
CA VAL A 290 10.89 23.39 -1.81
C VAL A 290 11.44 22.62 -0.62
N GLU A 291 12.37 21.72 -0.90
CA GLU A 291 13.02 20.94 0.15
C GLU A 291 13.88 21.85 1.04
N VAL A 292 13.71 21.72 2.35
CA VAL A 292 14.53 22.39 3.37
C VAL A 292 15.21 21.34 4.22
N PRO A 293 16.47 20.96 3.89
CA PRO A 293 17.22 19.95 4.62
C PRO A 293 17.39 20.35 6.09
N ASN A 294 17.08 19.43 7.01
CA ASN A 294 17.29 19.62 8.44
C ASN A 294 17.29 18.27 9.17
N LYS A 295 17.53 18.31 10.49
CA LYS A 295 17.47 17.13 11.36
C LYS A 295 16.09 16.48 11.28
N PRO A 296 16.00 15.18 11.01
CA PRO A 296 14.72 14.46 11.08
C PRO A 296 14.21 14.40 12.53
N LEU A 297 12.91 14.25 12.70
CA LEU A 297 12.34 13.93 14.00
C LEU A 297 12.87 12.55 14.47
N PRO A 298 13.14 12.39 15.77
CA PRO A 298 13.65 11.12 16.30
C PRO A 298 12.60 10.00 16.11
N PRO A 299 13.05 8.75 15.91
CA PRO A 299 12.17 7.59 15.91
C PRO A 299 11.43 7.43 17.24
N ILE A 300 10.21 6.91 17.18
CA ILE A 300 9.45 6.53 18.37
C ILE A 300 9.44 5.01 18.46
N ILE A 301 10.19 4.45 19.39
CA ILE A 301 10.18 3.01 19.66
C ILE A 301 8.93 2.71 20.48
N THR A 302 7.99 1.95 19.92
CA THR A 302 6.71 1.66 20.54
C THR A 302 6.75 0.39 21.38
N SER A 303 7.49 -0.61 20.93
CA SER A 303 7.67 -1.86 21.68
C SER A 303 8.86 -2.65 21.18
N TYR A 304 9.27 -3.62 21.99
CA TYR A 304 10.15 -4.70 21.60
C TYR A 304 9.52 -6.03 21.97
N LEU A 305 9.43 -6.93 21.00
CA LEU A 305 8.85 -8.26 21.15
C LEU A 305 9.97 -9.30 21.07
N PRO A 306 10.46 -9.82 22.20
CA PRO A 306 11.43 -10.90 22.19
C PRO A 306 10.74 -12.20 21.77
N TRP A 307 11.32 -12.91 20.83
CA TRP A 307 10.85 -14.24 20.43
C TRP A 307 11.91 -15.28 20.81
N ASP A 308 11.47 -16.29 21.55
CA ASP A 308 12.28 -17.47 21.84
C ASP A 308 11.94 -18.55 20.80
N TYR A 309 12.90 -18.80 19.91
CA TYR A 309 12.85 -19.90 18.95
C TYR A 309 13.63 -21.11 19.47
N SER A 310 13.39 -21.50 20.71
CA SER A 310 14.08 -22.59 21.42
C SER A 310 13.80 -23.98 20.85
N GLY A 311 13.88 -24.16 19.56
CA GLY A 311 13.65 -25.47 18.94
C GLY A 311 14.27 -25.68 17.57
N VAL A 312 14.73 -24.62 16.92
CA VAL A 312 15.18 -24.70 15.52
C VAL A 312 16.57 -24.09 15.29
N ILE A 313 16.99 -23.10 16.06
CA ILE A 313 18.31 -22.47 15.95
C ILE A 313 18.72 -21.98 17.33
N ASP A 314 20.00 -22.12 17.71
CA ASP A 314 20.60 -21.60 18.96
C ASP A 314 20.70 -20.05 18.97
N SER A 315 19.72 -19.36 18.41
CA SER A 315 19.73 -17.91 18.33
C SER A 315 18.37 -17.33 18.68
N TYR A 316 18.38 -16.33 19.56
CA TYR A 316 17.23 -15.48 19.80
C TYR A 316 17.08 -14.52 18.63
N TYR A 317 15.86 -14.27 18.24
CA TYR A 317 15.54 -13.08 17.48
C TYR A 317 14.30 -12.42 18.04
N GLY A 318 14.21 -11.13 17.84
CA GLY A 318 13.10 -10.34 18.29
C GLY A 318 12.64 -9.37 17.22
N ALA A 319 11.60 -8.62 17.53
CA ALA A 319 11.15 -7.54 16.70
C ALA A 319 11.11 -6.23 17.50
N VAL A 320 11.62 -5.17 16.92
CA VAL A 320 11.41 -3.81 17.39
C VAL A 320 10.32 -3.15 16.57
N GLU A 321 9.32 -2.61 17.25
CA GLU A 321 8.26 -1.82 16.62
C GLU A 321 8.52 -0.33 16.86
N PHE A 322 8.44 0.46 15.80
CA PHE A 322 8.77 1.88 15.84
C PHE A 322 8.03 2.68 14.79
N LYS A 323 7.95 3.98 15.00
CA LYS A 323 7.44 4.95 14.04
C LYS A 323 8.57 5.85 13.56
N LEU A 324 8.60 6.09 12.26
CA LEU A 324 9.49 7.03 11.61
C LEU A 324 8.68 8.20 11.05
N SER A 325 9.22 9.41 11.24
CA SER A 325 8.62 10.62 10.69
C SER A 325 9.33 11.03 9.40
N PHE A 326 8.56 11.54 8.44
CA PHE A 326 9.09 12.21 7.24
C PHE A 326 9.33 13.70 7.46
N TYR A 327 9.20 14.19 8.68
CA TYR A 327 9.34 15.61 8.99
C TYR A 327 10.63 15.91 9.73
N SER A 328 11.18 17.11 9.48
CA SER A 328 12.26 17.68 10.28
C SER A 328 11.73 18.18 11.61
N ILE A 329 12.66 18.52 12.52
CA ILE A 329 12.35 19.16 13.81
C ILE A 329 11.66 20.52 13.65
N ASP A 330 11.80 21.18 12.49
CA ASP A 330 11.14 22.45 12.16
C ASP A 330 9.80 22.23 11.44
N GLY A 331 9.34 20.99 11.31
CA GLY A 331 8.07 20.64 10.67
C GLY A 331 8.10 20.66 9.14
N ASN A 332 9.28 20.74 8.50
CA ASN A 332 9.41 20.63 7.05
C ASN A 332 9.38 19.19 6.63
N TYR A 333 8.70 18.88 5.52
CA TYR A 333 8.71 17.56 4.93
C TYR A 333 10.06 17.30 4.26
N LEU A 334 10.67 16.17 4.59
CA LEU A 334 11.97 15.72 4.07
C LEU A 334 11.77 14.72 2.94
N ASP A 335 12.74 14.62 2.02
CA ASP A 335 12.72 13.62 0.95
C ASP A 335 12.84 12.20 1.54
N PRO A 336 11.81 11.35 1.40
CA PRO A 336 11.87 9.98 1.94
C PRO A 336 13.02 9.14 1.37
N THR A 337 13.50 9.45 0.17
CA THR A 337 14.61 8.71 -0.45
C THR A 337 15.96 9.00 0.17
N LYS A 338 16.05 10.08 0.95
CA LYS A 338 17.24 10.50 1.68
C LYS A 338 17.17 10.19 3.18
N LEU A 339 16.06 9.56 3.63
CA LEU A 339 15.86 9.17 5.02
C LEU A 339 16.30 7.74 5.28
N TYR A 340 17.05 7.58 6.37
CA TYR A 340 17.59 6.31 6.86
C TYR A 340 17.40 6.21 8.36
N TYR A 341 17.50 5.01 8.90
CA TYR A 341 17.66 4.79 10.33
C TYR A 341 18.81 3.84 10.62
N SER A 342 19.41 3.98 11.79
CA SER A 342 20.34 3.03 12.37
C SER A 342 19.74 2.39 13.60
N LEU A 343 20.06 1.11 13.82
CA LEU A 343 19.64 0.33 14.97
C LEU A 343 20.86 0.06 15.87
N TYR A 344 20.67 0.22 17.17
CA TYR A 344 21.69 -0.01 18.20
C TYR A 344 21.20 -1.08 19.17
N ILE A 345 22.06 -2.00 19.55
CA ILE A 345 21.80 -3.00 20.59
C ILE A 345 22.87 -2.83 21.67
N ASP A 346 22.45 -2.56 22.90
CA ASP A 346 23.32 -2.27 24.04
C ASP A 346 24.32 -1.11 23.76
N GLY A 347 23.93 -0.17 22.88
CA GLY A 347 24.71 0.98 22.50
C GLY A 347 25.64 0.76 21.29
N GLU A 348 25.70 -0.45 20.75
CA GLU A 348 26.48 -0.77 19.56
C GLU A 348 25.61 -0.73 18.30
N MET A 349 26.03 0.04 17.28
CA MET A 349 25.36 0.11 15.99
C MET A 349 25.39 -1.24 15.30
N GLN A 350 24.24 -1.67 14.77
CA GLN A 350 24.09 -2.96 14.11
C GLN A 350 24.36 -2.86 12.62
N THR A 351 25.00 -3.90 12.10
CA THR A 351 25.23 -4.09 10.68
C THR A 351 24.36 -5.25 10.20
N PHE A 352 23.71 -5.05 9.05
CA PHE A 352 22.80 -6.03 8.46
C PHE A 352 23.44 -6.61 7.20
N SER A 353 23.64 -7.93 7.19
CA SER A 353 24.28 -8.63 6.08
C SER A 353 23.28 -9.44 5.25
N PRO A 354 23.53 -9.65 3.94
CA PRO A 354 22.71 -10.50 3.09
C PRO A 354 22.54 -11.94 3.60
N GLU A 355 23.47 -12.43 4.40
CA GLU A 355 23.40 -13.77 5.01
C GLU A 355 22.18 -13.92 5.93
N LYS A 356 21.92 -12.89 6.75
CA LYS A 356 20.77 -12.85 7.67
C LYS A 356 19.54 -12.18 7.06
N TYR A 357 19.74 -11.26 6.12
CA TYR A 357 18.70 -10.45 5.47
C TYR A 357 18.83 -10.59 3.94
N PRO A 358 18.28 -11.66 3.35
CA PRO A 358 18.51 -11.99 1.93
C PRO A 358 17.99 -10.96 0.92
N SER A 359 17.15 -10.02 1.33
CA SER A 359 16.71 -8.89 0.50
C SER A 359 17.78 -7.84 0.26
N LEU A 360 18.83 -7.83 1.08
CA LEU A 360 19.93 -6.90 0.95
C LEU A 360 20.91 -7.38 -0.12
N GLU A 361 21.35 -6.49 -0.99
CA GLU A 361 22.39 -6.78 -1.99
C GLU A 361 23.81 -6.72 -1.38
N LYS A 362 23.98 -5.99 -0.32
CA LYS A 362 25.24 -5.77 0.40
C LYS A 362 24.99 -5.54 1.87
N GLU A 363 26.06 -5.59 2.67
CA GLU A 363 26.03 -5.20 4.06
C GLU A 363 25.72 -3.71 4.22
N ILE A 364 24.81 -3.38 5.14
CA ILE A 364 24.40 -2.02 5.47
C ILE A 364 24.31 -1.81 6.99
N ASP A 365 24.55 -0.58 7.44
CA ASP A 365 24.32 -0.07 8.79
C ASP A 365 23.26 1.05 8.82
N LEU A 366 23.03 1.67 7.66
CA LEU A 366 21.97 2.64 7.41
C LEU A 366 20.84 1.96 6.63
N VAL A 367 19.69 1.80 7.27
CA VAL A 367 18.52 1.17 6.66
C VAL A 367 17.66 2.25 6.00
N PRO A 368 17.47 2.24 4.65
CA PRO A 368 16.60 3.20 4.00
C PRO A 368 15.15 3.08 4.49
N TYR A 369 14.44 4.21 4.64
CA TYR A 369 13.00 4.21 4.96
C TYR A 369 12.16 3.51 3.89
N SER A 370 12.65 3.52 2.64
CA SER A 370 12.03 2.87 1.50
C SER A 370 12.26 1.36 1.43
N LEU A 371 13.11 0.78 2.31
CA LEU A 371 13.36 -0.66 2.28
C LEU A 371 12.08 -1.40 2.64
N ASP A 372 11.54 -2.11 1.67
CA ASP A 372 10.38 -2.99 1.84
C ASP A 372 10.85 -4.45 1.71
N ASP A 373 10.99 -5.09 2.85
CA ASP A 373 11.15 -6.53 2.94
C ASP A 373 10.17 -7.05 3.98
N ARG A 374 8.99 -7.44 3.52
CA ARG A 374 7.89 -7.95 4.36
C ARG A 374 8.29 -9.07 5.31
N ARG A 375 9.42 -9.67 5.08
CA ARG A 375 9.95 -10.77 5.89
C ARG A 375 10.69 -10.28 7.13
N TYR A 376 11.43 -9.17 7.02
CA TYR A 376 12.31 -8.64 8.06
C TYR A 376 12.01 -7.20 8.44
N PHE A 377 11.43 -6.42 7.51
CA PHE A 377 11.06 -5.03 7.68
C PHE A 377 9.58 -4.89 7.31
N GLU A 378 8.71 -5.15 8.27
CA GLU A 378 7.27 -5.21 8.03
C GLU A 378 6.58 -3.93 8.47
N LYS A 379 5.71 -3.37 7.63
CA LYS A 379 4.81 -2.30 8.02
C LYS A 379 3.56 -2.92 8.66
N VAL A 380 3.41 -2.69 9.96
CA VAL A 380 2.24 -3.14 10.73
C VAL A 380 1.40 -1.92 11.09
N ASN A 381 0.31 -1.71 10.37
CA ASN A 381 -0.50 -0.47 10.43
C ASN A 381 0.37 0.74 10.08
N GLU A 382 0.49 1.72 10.99
CA GLU A 382 1.34 2.91 10.85
C GLU A 382 2.74 2.72 11.46
N ASN A 383 3.03 1.53 11.99
CA ASN A 383 4.32 1.21 12.60
C ASN A 383 5.15 0.38 11.62
N LEU A 384 6.46 0.57 11.72
CA LEU A 384 7.42 -0.32 11.11
C LEU A 384 7.88 -1.36 12.14
N ARG A 385 8.18 -2.56 11.67
CA ARG A 385 8.74 -3.62 12.49
C ARG A 385 10.04 -4.08 11.87
N HIS A 386 11.09 -4.13 12.66
CA HIS A 386 12.38 -4.69 12.26
C HIS A 386 12.66 -5.96 13.07
N LEU A 387 12.90 -7.08 12.40
CA LEU A 387 13.36 -8.30 13.03
C LEU A 387 14.87 -8.21 13.29
N VAL A 388 15.26 -8.39 14.55
CA VAL A 388 16.64 -8.33 14.99
C VAL A 388 17.12 -9.71 15.46
N TYR A 389 18.38 -10.05 15.18
CA TYR A 389 18.98 -11.33 15.52
C TYR A 389 20.08 -11.14 16.56
N PHE A 390 19.95 -11.84 17.69
CA PHE A 390 20.96 -11.89 18.75
C PHE A 390 20.89 -13.24 19.47
N THR A 391 22.00 -13.63 20.11
CA THR A 391 22.15 -14.96 20.73
C THR A 391 22.02 -14.96 22.25
N GLU A 392 21.88 -13.79 22.85
CA GLU A 392 21.80 -13.59 24.29
C GLU A 392 20.85 -12.46 24.65
N PRO A 393 20.30 -12.42 25.86
CA PRO A 393 19.48 -11.31 26.33
C PRO A 393 20.23 -9.97 26.24
N LYS A 394 19.53 -8.92 25.84
CA LYS A 394 20.04 -7.56 25.70
C LYS A 394 19.37 -6.62 26.68
N GLU A 395 20.02 -5.53 27.02
CA GLU A 395 19.50 -4.55 28.00
C GLU A 395 18.63 -3.50 27.35
N LYS A 396 19.07 -3.00 26.19
CA LYS A 396 18.37 -1.91 25.50
C LYS A 396 18.52 -1.99 23.99
N ILE A 397 17.60 -1.34 23.32
CA ILE A 397 17.66 -1.07 21.89
C ILE A 397 17.59 0.44 21.66
N GLY A 398 18.36 0.94 20.71
CA GLY A 398 18.38 2.33 20.31
C GLY A 398 18.08 2.47 18.84
N MET A 399 17.49 3.58 18.45
CA MET A 399 17.30 3.94 17.05
C MET A 399 17.60 5.42 16.83
N GLU A 400 18.15 5.71 15.66
CA GLU A 400 18.50 7.04 15.22
C GLU A 400 17.96 7.25 13.80
N ALA A 401 17.25 8.34 13.55
CA ALA A 401 16.85 8.77 12.22
C ALA A 401 17.95 9.66 11.63
N LEU A 402 18.25 9.45 10.36
CA LEU A 402 19.30 10.12 9.62
C LEU A 402 18.74 10.67 8.30
N TYR A 403 19.03 11.91 8.01
CA TYR A 403 18.76 12.50 6.71
C TYR A 403 20.09 12.76 6.01
N VAL A 404 20.32 12.09 4.88
CA VAL A 404 21.58 12.17 4.12
C VAL A 404 21.34 12.99 2.86
N ASP A 405 21.93 14.16 2.83
CA ASP A 405 21.83 15.11 1.73
C ASP A 405 23.21 15.34 1.08
N GLU A 406 23.22 16.02 -0.04
CA GLU A 406 24.44 16.45 -0.72
C GLU A 406 24.43 17.97 -0.87
N VAL A 407 25.42 18.63 -0.28
CA VAL A 407 25.60 20.08 -0.37
C VAL A 407 26.95 20.34 -1.06
N ASP A 408 26.92 21.04 -2.19
CA ASP A 408 28.11 21.35 -3.00
C ASP A 408 28.95 20.11 -3.35
N GLY A 409 28.28 18.99 -3.69
CA GLY A 409 28.92 17.73 -4.06
C GLY A 409 29.53 16.98 -2.86
N ARG A 410 29.16 17.34 -1.64
CA ARG A 410 29.63 16.68 -0.41
C ARG A 410 28.45 16.13 0.38
N PRO A 411 28.52 14.89 0.85
CA PRO A 411 27.48 14.32 1.68
C PRO A 411 27.43 15.06 3.04
N VAL A 412 26.22 15.43 3.43
CA VAL A 412 25.92 16.05 4.73
C VAL A 412 24.86 15.19 5.41
N THR A 413 25.14 14.73 6.63
CA THR A 413 24.21 13.91 7.39
C THR A 413 23.67 14.70 8.58
N TYR A 414 22.34 14.77 8.67
CA TYR A 414 21.62 15.34 9.79
C TYR A 414 21.07 14.22 10.65
N SER A 415 21.44 14.17 11.91
CA SER A 415 21.05 13.13 12.86
C SER A 415 19.99 13.62 13.84
N SER A 416 18.98 12.79 14.11
CA SER A 416 18.01 13.03 15.18
C SER A 416 18.57 12.88 16.59
N GLY A 417 19.72 12.18 16.71
CA GLY A 417 20.17 11.56 17.93
C GLY A 417 19.49 10.22 18.21
N ILE A 418 20.07 9.44 19.12
CA ILE A 418 19.60 8.08 19.45
C ILE A 418 18.44 8.15 20.44
N THR A 419 17.33 7.49 20.10
CA THR A 419 16.22 7.21 21.01
C THR A 419 16.39 5.78 21.54
N GLU A 420 16.32 5.59 22.86
CA GLU A 420 16.55 4.30 23.50
C GLU A 420 15.27 3.72 24.12
N TYR A 421 15.14 2.39 24.05
CA TYR A 421 14.11 1.59 24.70
C TYR A 421 14.76 0.49 25.51
N TYR A 422 14.42 0.37 26.79
CA TYR A 422 14.97 -0.62 27.70
C TYR A 422 14.03 -1.83 27.82
N PHE A 423 14.56 -3.05 27.65
CA PHE A 423 13.77 -4.30 27.57
C PHE A 423 13.16 -4.68 28.92
N ASN A 424 13.86 -4.39 30.00
CA ASN A 424 13.37 -4.60 31.34
C ASN A 424 13.29 -3.27 32.10
N PRO A 425 12.16 -2.56 32.04
CA PRO A 425 11.96 -1.44 32.95
C PRO A 425 11.77 -1.89 34.43
N THR A 426 11.92 -3.19 34.74
CA THR A 426 12.08 -3.67 36.13
C THR A 426 13.44 -3.30 36.72
N GLY A 427 14.35 -2.83 35.93
CA GLY A 427 15.32 -1.86 36.33
C GLY A 427 14.71 -0.44 36.42
N ILE A 428 13.70 -0.21 37.20
CA ILE A 428 13.97 0.77 38.25
C ILE A 428 15.28 0.22 38.80
N ASN A 429 16.40 0.79 38.36
CA ASN A 429 17.51 0.87 39.24
C ASN A 429 16.86 1.26 40.54
N ASN A 430 16.77 0.32 41.46
CA ASN A 430 16.81 0.65 42.85
C ASN A 430 18.15 1.38 42.98
N THR A 431 18.26 2.59 42.47
CA THR A 431 18.83 3.63 43.24
C THR A 431 18.06 3.45 44.53
N THR A 432 18.64 2.70 45.46
CA THR A 432 18.30 2.74 46.86
C THR A 432 18.31 4.25 47.10
N LEU A 433 17.12 4.86 46.86
CA LEU A 433 16.88 6.25 47.20
C LEU A 433 17.06 6.17 48.67
N GLU A 434 18.19 6.62 49.13
CA GLU A 434 18.39 6.80 50.54
C GLU A 434 17.28 7.70 50.92
N GLU A 435 16.24 7.15 51.55
CA GLU A 435 15.01 7.91 51.92
C GLU A 435 15.36 9.21 52.62
N SER A 436 16.51 9.24 53.28
CA SER A 436 17.13 10.42 53.90
C SER A 436 17.44 11.58 52.92
N LYS A 437 17.58 11.30 51.63
CA LYS A 437 17.90 12.33 50.59
C LYS A 437 16.69 12.78 49.79
N VAL A 438 15.56 12.15 49.94
CA VAL A 438 14.31 12.56 49.26
C VAL A 438 13.71 13.73 49.96
N GLU A 439 13.42 14.81 49.24
CA GLU A 439 12.72 15.98 49.74
C GLU A 439 11.19 15.82 49.61
N SER A 440 10.74 15.37 48.40
CA SER A 440 9.33 15.16 48.16
C SER A 440 9.09 14.11 47.10
N ILE A 441 7.91 13.47 47.16
CA ILE A 441 7.40 12.56 46.13
C ILE A 441 6.01 13.06 45.71
N THR A 442 5.84 13.31 44.42
CA THR A 442 4.56 13.67 43.86
C THR A 442 4.13 12.67 42.80
N PHE A 443 2.82 12.45 42.68
CA PHE A 443 2.24 11.62 41.62
C PHE A 443 1.35 12.48 40.74
N THR A 444 1.43 12.27 39.44
CA THR A 444 0.65 12.99 38.45
C THR A 444 0.00 11.98 37.52
N ASP A 445 -1.27 12.15 37.21
CA ASP A 445 -1.92 11.32 36.18
C ASP A 445 -1.45 11.73 34.75
N LEU A 446 -1.85 10.95 33.75
CA LEU A 446 -1.48 11.22 32.37
C LEU A 446 -2.09 12.52 31.79
N SER A 447 -3.05 13.13 32.51
CA SER A 447 -3.62 14.43 32.16
C SER A 447 -2.86 15.62 32.81
N GLY A 448 -1.80 15.34 33.57
CA GLY A 448 -1.00 16.36 34.26
C GLY A 448 -1.58 16.77 35.65
N ARG A 449 -2.64 16.10 36.15
CA ARG A 449 -3.26 16.42 37.43
C ARG A 449 -2.53 15.70 38.57
N GLN A 450 -2.14 16.42 39.60
CA GLN A 450 -1.51 15.85 40.79
C GLN A 450 -2.48 14.97 41.55
N ILE A 451 -2.02 13.79 41.95
CA ILE A 451 -2.78 12.77 42.68
C ILE A 451 -2.15 12.58 44.07
N LEU A 452 -2.94 12.80 45.12
CA LEU A 452 -2.47 12.68 46.50
C LEU A 452 -2.29 11.21 46.94
N ARG A 453 -3.11 10.30 46.42
CA ARG A 453 -3.03 8.86 46.70
C ARG A 453 -3.28 8.08 45.43
N PRO A 454 -2.21 7.57 44.77
CA PRO A 454 -2.36 6.77 43.56
C PRO A 454 -3.04 5.44 43.89
N GLY A 455 -4.10 5.12 43.13
CA GLY A 455 -4.79 3.82 43.16
C GLY A 455 -4.17 2.84 42.13
N LYS A 456 -5.01 1.91 41.63
CA LYS A 456 -4.60 1.08 40.48
C LYS A 456 -4.62 1.96 39.19
N GLY A 457 -3.51 2.07 38.50
CA GLY A 457 -3.40 2.88 37.27
C GLY A 457 -1.95 3.20 36.92
N VAL A 458 -1.77 3.94 35.84
CA VAL A 458 -0.46 4.46 35.39
C VAL A 458 -0.35 5.91 35.85
N TYR A 459 0.75 6.25 36.51
CA TYR A 459 1.02 7.58 37.07
C TYR A 459 2.46 7.94 36.82
N ILE A 460 2.73 9.23 36.66
CA ILE A 460 4.09 9.78 36.67
C ILE A 460 4.46 10.04 38.13
N ARG A 461 5.52 9.40 38.63
CA ARG A 461 6.09 9.63 39.94
C ARG A 461 7.29 10.57 39.79
N THR A 462 7.20 11.76 40.34
CA THR A 462 8.29 12.71 40.41
C THR A 462 8.89 12.69 41.81
N ILE A 463 10.20 12.52 41.89
CA ILE A 463 10.94 12.50 43.15
C ILE A 463 11.89 13.68 43.13
N THR A 464 11.74 14.57 44.07
CA THR A 464 12.64 15.72 44.27
C THR A 464 13.65 15.37 45.35
N MET A 465 14.91 15.50 45.05
CA MET A 465 16.01 15.27 46.00
C MET A 465 16.36 16.56 46.74
N LYS A 466 16.90 16.45 47.93
CA LYS A 466 17.33 17.60 48.78
C LYS A 466 18.43 18.47 48.15
N ASP A 467 19.11 17.94 47.14
CA ASP A 467 20.13 18.64 46.33
C ASP A 467 19.55 19.37 45.09
N GLY A 468 18.22 19.32 44.91
CA GLY A 468 17.51 19.99 43.82
C GLY A 468 17.50 19.23 42.51
N THR A 469 17.87 17.95 42.48
CA THR A 469 17.80 17.07 41.29
C THR A 469 16.52 16.20 41.28
#